data_9206967f2867c36e587819bb1e067cfc
#
_entry.id   9206967f2867c36e587819bb1e067cfc
#
_cell.length_a   1.000
_cell.length_b   1.000
_cell.length_c   1.000
_cell.angle_alpha   90.00
_cell.angle_beta   90.00
_cell.angle_gamma   90.00
#
_symmetry.space_group_name_H-M   'P 1'
#
loop_
_entity.id
_entity.type
_entity.pdbx_description
1 polymer ?
#
loop_
_entity_poly.entity_id
_entity_poly.type
_entity_poly.pdbx_seq_one_letter_code
_entity_poly.pdbx_strand_id
1 'polypeptide(L)'
;GFCQYKEACITVMAAPPGEVPRHYNLFMWVTHDWALYKARAALGWPKKIANIALTSTYPPEDRKEAGAAGFEVDVDRYGYALIRVRARLDRNTPAAQDRPLNGFYTVRHIPAPVGGGEDIRELLVIEPRDGWFRNAVWGSATVEFGDAPDEELGLLGPVEVTSCVLRD
;
A
#
# COMPACT_ATOMS: atom_id res chain seq x y z
N GLY A 1 12.86 19.87 6.68
CA GLY A 1 12.12 19.37 5.54
C GLY A 1 11.83 17.89 5.70
N PHE A 2 10.61 17.48 5.38
CA PHE A 2 10.28 16.05 5.37
C PHE A 2 10.87 15.43 4.10
N CYS A 3 11.52 14.29 4.26
CA CYS A 3 12.02 13.52 3.15
C CYS A 3 10.85 12.87 2.41
N GLN A 4 10.81 12.96 1.09
CA GLN A 4 9.86 12.20 0.28
C GLN A 4 10.32 10.73 0.22
N TYR A 5 9.39 9.83 0.32
CA TYR A 5 9.65 8.39 0.15
C TYR A 5 8.50 7.75 -0.62
N LYS A 6 8.78 6.60 -1.22
CA LYS A 6 7.75 5.77 -1.85
C LYS A 6 7.31 4.70 -0.86
N GLU A 7 6.05 4.34 -0.95
CA GLU A 7 5.44 3.30 -0.14
C GLU A 7 4.56 2.41 -1.01
N ALA A 8 4.65 1.11 -0.80
CA ALA A 8 3.74 0.13 -1.34
C ALA A 8 3.15 -0.69 -0.19
N CYS A 9 1.87 -1.00 -0.25
CA CYS A 9 1.24 -1.81 0.79
C CYS A 9 0.16 -2.71 0.21
N ILE A 10 -0.05 -3.84 0.88
CA ILE A 10 -1.19 -4.73 0.69
C ILE A 10 -2.05 -4.60 1.93
N THR A 11 -3.30 -4.19 1.72
CA THR A 11 -4.23 -3.87 2.77
C THR A 11 -5.49 -4.70 2.62
N VAL A 12 -6.00 -5.22 3.72
CA VAL A 12 -7.27 -5.95 3.78
C VAL A 12 -8.26 -5.20 4.67
N MET A 13 -9.53 -5.53 4.52
CA MET A 13 -10.55 -5.10 5.47
C MET A 13 -10.62 -6.09 6.63
N ALA A 14 -10.49 -5.60 7.84
CA ALA A 14 -10.56 -6.38 9.06
C ALA A 14 -11.61 -5.79 10.01
N ALA A 15 -12.33 -6.66 10.71
CA ALA A 15 -13.30 -6.27 11.72
C ALA A 15 -13.12 -7.18 12.94
N PRO A 16 -12.47 -6.71 14.02
CA PRO A 16 -12.53 -7.42 15.29
C PRO A 16 -13.99 -7.58 15.78
N PRO A 17 -14.29 -8.57 16.57
CA PRO A 17 -15.66 -8.79 17.07
C PRO A 17 -16.25 -7.54 17.74
N GLY A 18 -17.39 -7.08 17.23
CA GLY A 18 -18.10 -5.89 17.75
C GLY A 18 -17.59 -4.55 17.20
N GLU A 19 -16.57 -4.54 16.37
CA GLU A 19 -15.97 -3.34 15.80
C GLU A 19 -16.40 -3.11 14.35
N VAL A 20 -16.26 -1.87 13.88
CA VAL A 20 -16.50 -1.52 12.48
C VAL A 20 -15.34 -1.98 11.60
N PRO A 21 -15.60 -2.42 10.34
CA PRO A 21 -14.53 -2.77 9.42
C PRO A 21 -13.59 -1.60 9.13
N ARG A 22 -12.28 -1.84 9.24
CA ARG A 22 -11.22 -0.89 8.94
C ARG A 22 -10.12 -1.56 8.10
N HIS A 23 -9.28 -0.77 7.50
CA HIS A 23 -8.12 -1.27 6.79
C HIS A 23 -7.09 -1.85 7.76
N TYR A 24 -6.46 -2.95 7.35
CA TYR A 24 -5.33 -3.56 8.05
C TYR A 24 -4.22 -3.84 7.05
N ASN A 25 -3.04 -3.27 7.26
CA ASN A 25 -1.90 -3.47 6.38
C ASN A 25 -1.24 -4.82 6.68
N LEU A 26 -1.36 -5.77 5.76
CA LEU A 26 -0.67 -7.06 5.86
C LEU A 26 0.82 -6.91 5.56
N PHE A 27 1.13 -6.17 4.49
CA PHE A 27 2.50 -5.93 4.03
C PHE A 27 2.67 -4.45 3.74
N MET A 28 3.86 -3.93 4.09
CA MET A 28 4.23 -2.56 3.78
C MET A 28 5.71 -2.48 3.45
N TRP A 29 6.03 -1.82 2.36
CA TRP A 29 7.41 -1.56 1.94
C TRP A 29 7.62 -0.08 1.72
N VAL A 30 8.79 0.40 2.14
CA VAL A 30 9.18 1.81 2.04
C VAL A 30 10.60 1.94 1.53
N THR A 31 10.89 3.04 0.83
CA THR A 31 12.22 3.31 0.30
C THR A 31 13.14 4.02 1.27
N HIS A 32 12.66 4.37 2.48
CA HIS A 32 13.42 5.18 3.42
C HIS A 32 13.35 4.63 4.86
N ASP A 33 14.49 4.55 5.50
CA ASP A 33 14.66 3.97 6.84
C ASP A 33 13.92 4.74 7.95
N TRP A 34 13.91 6.06 7.92
CA TRP A 34 13.20 6.83 8.94
C TRP A 34 11.67 6.57 8.90
N ALA A 35 11.11 6.39 7.71
CA ALA A 35 9.70 6.05 7.54
C ALA A 35 9.38 4.65 8.09
N LEU A 36 10.31 3.72 7.94
CA LEU A 36 10.25 2.40 8.55
C LEU A 36 10.29 2.47 10.07
N TYR A 37 11.34 3.11 10.60
CA TYR A 37 11.61 3.10 12.04
C TYR A 37 10.48 3.74 12.83
N LYS A 38 10.09 4.97 12.47
CA LYS A 38 9.03 5.70 13.16
C LYS A 38 7.70 4.95 13.15
N ALA A 39 7.34 4.39 12.01
CA ALA A 39 6.05 3.71 11.87
C ALA A 39 6.00 2.37 12.60
N ARG A 40 7.07 1.60 12.60
CA ARG A 40 7.15 0.36 13.38
C ARG A 40 7.10 0.62 14.88
N ALA A 41 7.91 1.56 15.36
CA ALA A 41 8.02 1.85 16.79
C ALA A 41 6.75 2.50 17.37
N ALA A 42 6.17 3.48 16.67
CA ALA A 42 5.03 4.23 17.18
C ALA A 42 3.68 3.58 16.87
N LEU A 43 3.53 3.01 15.67
CA LEU A 43 2.24 2.56 15.16
C LEU A 43 2.13 1.04 14.99
N GLY A 44 3.23 0.30 15.12
CA GLY A 44 3.23 -1.14 14.90
C GLY A 44 3.05 -1.55 13.44
N TRP A 45 3.21 -0.65 12.48
CA TRP A 45 3.06 -0.97 11.07
C TRP A 45 4.16 -1.93 10.59
N PRO A 46 3.84 -2.97 9.80
CA PRO A 46 4.79 -4.02 9.40
C PRO A 46 5.72 -3.58 8.27
N LYS A 47 6.27 -2.36 8.37
CA LYS A 47 7.12 -1.77 7.31
C LYS A 47 8.44 -2.50 7.19
N LYS A 48 8.87 -2.73 5.95
CA LYS A 48 10.16 -3.27 5.54
C LYS A 48 10.80 -2.33 4.51
N ILE A 49 12.12 -2.32 4.40
CA ILE A 49 12.82 -1.59 3.32
C ILE A 49 12.70 -2.40 2.03
N ALA A 50 12.41 -1.71 0.94
CA ALA A 50 12.43 -2.25 -0.41
C ALA A 50 12.76 -1.16 -1.43
N ASN A 51 13.15 -1.57 -2.63
CA ASN A 51 13.19 -0.69 -3.78
C ASN A 51 11.79 -0.58 -4.37
N ILE A 52 11.38 0.62 -4.74
CA ILE A 52 10.10 0.87 -5.40
C ILE A 52 10.37 1.74 -6.61
N ALA A 53 10.33 1.13 -7.78
CA ALA A 53 10.39 1.82 -9.05
C ALA A 53 8.98 2.17 -9.51
N LEU A 54 8.78 3.40 -9.96
CA LEU A 54 7.56 3.86 -10.59
C LEU A 54 7.94 4.46 -11.93
N THR A 55 7.47 3.85 -12.99
CA THR A 55 7.59 4.37 -14.35
C THR A 55 6.23 4.82 -14.82
N SER A 56 6.11 6.06 -15.22
CA SER A 56 4.88 6.57 -15.80
C SER A 56 5.13 6.98 -17.25
N THR A 57 4.25 6.54 -18.13
CA THR A 57 4.18 7.06 -19.48
C THR A 57 3.15 8.17 -19.48
N TYR A 58 3.60 9.41 -19.43
CA TYR A 58 2.74 10.54 -19.75
C TYR A 58 2.64 10.62 -21.27
N PRO A 59 1.43 10.63 -21.85
CA PRO A 59 1.32 10.97 -23.24
C PRO A 59 1.94 12.37 -23.45
N PRO A 60 2.73 12.60 -24.48
CA PRO A 60 3.15 13.93 -24.88
C PRO A 60 1.93 14.87 -24.93
N GLU A 61 2.11 16.14 -24.62
CA GLU A 61 0.99 17.10 -24.51
C GLU A 61 0.10 17.13 -25.75
N ASP A 62 0.66 16.83 -26.90
CA ASP A 62 0.03 16.74 -28.21
C ASP A 62 -0.83 15.46 -28.38
N ARG A 63 -0.73 14.48 -27.51
CA ARG A 63 -1.54 13.24 -27.51
C ARG A 63 -2.68 13.28 -26.48
N LYS A 64 -3.15 14.45 -26.12
CA LYS A 64 -4.30 14.62 -25.22
C LYS A 64 -5.57 13.89 -25.69
N GLU A 65 -5.63 13.52 -26.97
CA GLU A 65 -6.73 12.73 -27.54
C GLU A 65 -6.60 11.22 -27.31
N ALA A 66 -5.45 10.72 -26.92
CA ALA A 66 -5.22 9.28 -26.77
C ALA A 66 -5.64 8.69 -25.41
N GLY A 67 -6.21 9.51 -24.54
CA GLY A 67 -7.06 9.10 -23.38
C GLY A 67 -6.43 8.22 -22.29
N ALA A 68 -5.35 7.51 -22.51
CA ALA A 68 -4.83 6.54 -21.57
C ALA A 68 -3.40 6.87 -21.13
N ALA A 69 -3.22 7.11 -19.85
CA ALA A 69 -1.91 7.12 -19.21
C ALA A 69 -1.63 5.73 -18.63
N GLY A 70 -0.42 5.21 -18.84
CA GLY A 70 0.02 3.97 -18.23
C GLY A 70 1.06 4.23 -17.15
N PHE A 71 1.07 3.42 -16.12
CA PHE A 71 2.19 3.36 -15.20
C PHE A 71 2.50 1.91 -14.81
N GLU A 72 3.75 1.71 -14.45
CA GLU A 72 4.26 0.44 -13.97
C GLU A 72 4.94 0.67 -12.62
N VAL A 73 4.63 -0.19 -11.67
CA VAL A 73 5.26 -0.20 -10.34
C VAL A 73 5.92 -1.54 -10.15
N ASP A 74 7.21 -1.50 -9.84
CA ASP A 74 7.97 -2.66 -9.42
C ASP A 74 8.42 -2.46 -7.98
N VAL A 75 8.14 -3.45 -7.15
CA VAL A 75 8.63 -3.53 -5.76
C VAL A 75 9.55 -4.73 -5.68
N ASP A 76 10.80 -4.52 -5.29
CA ASP A 76 11.78 -5.57 -5.10
C ASP A 76 12.53 -5.42 -3.77
N ARG A 77 12.99 -6.56 -3.24
CA ARG A 77 13.76 -6.60 -2.00
C ARG A 77 14.80 -7.71 -2.09
N TYR A 78 16.05 -7.37 -1.82
CA TYR A 78 17.17 -8.30 -1.87
C TYR A 78 17.33 -9.05 -3.20
N GLY A 79 16.93 -8.43 -4.30
CA GLY A 79 16.96 -9.04 -5.63
C GLY A 79 15.74 -9.90 -5.99
N TYR A 80 14.78 -10.05 -5.09
CA TYR A 80 13.53 -10.74 -5.36
C TYR A 80 12.43 -9.75 -5.72
N ALA A 81 11.73 -10.02 -6.81
CA ALA A 81 10.51 -9.29 -7.14
C ALA A 81 9.44 -9.63 -6.12
N LEU A 82 8.78 -8.61 -5.56
CA LEU A 82 7.69 -8.76 -4.60
C LEU A 82 6.33 -8.50 -5.26
N ILE A 83 6.22 -7.36 -5.91
CA ILE A 83 4.98 -6.94 -6.57
C ILE A 83 5.34 -6.26 -7.88
N ARG A 84 4.60 -6.60 -8.92
CA ARG A 84 4.56 -5.85 -10.16
C ARG A 84 3.14 -5.42 -10.45
N VAL A 85 2.94 -4.12 -10.66
CA VAL A 85 1.66 -3.55 -11.07
C VAL A 85 1.83 -2.91 -12.42
N ARG A 86 0.92 -3.23 -13.35
CA ARG A 86 0.79 -2.53 -14.62
C ARG A 86 -0.60 -1.95 -14.70
N ALA A 87 -0.70 -0.65 -14.81
CA ALA A 87 -1.96 0.05 -14.83
C ALA A 87 -2.14 0.85 -16.12
N ARG A 88 -3.37 0.90 -16.58
CA ARG A 88 -3.83 1.74 -17.67
C ARG A 88 -5.00 2.57 -17.18
N LEU A 89 -4.80 3.87 -17.13
CA LEU A 89 -5.81 4.83 -16.70
C LEU A 89 -6.54 5.38 -17.91
N ASP A 90 -7.86 5.49 -17.81
CA ASP A 90 -8.70 6.10 -18.84
C ASP A 90 -9.70 7.02 -18.15
N ARG A 91 -9.68 8.29 -18.53
CA ARG A 91 -10.59 9.31 -18.01
C ARG A 91 -12.07 9.02 -18.31
N ASN A 92 -12.34 8.19 -19.31
CA ASN A 92 -13.68 7.75 -19.65
C ASN A 92 -14.15 6.54 -18.83
N THR A 93 -13.27 5.90 -18.07
CA THR A 93 -13.66 4.80 -17.17
C THR A 93 -14.55 5.38 -16.06
N PRO A 94 -15.78 4.87 -15.91
CA PRO A 94 -16.65 5.31 -14.83
C PRO A 94 -15.98 5.13 -13.46
N ALA A 95 -16.18 6.08 -12.58
CA ALA A 95 -15.71 5.96 -11.22
C ALA A 95 -16.33 4.72 -10.57
N ALA A 96 -15.50 3.78 -10.14
CA ALA A 96 -15.97 2.73 -9.25
C ALA A 96 -16.38 3.38 -7.92
N GLN A 97 -17.29 2.72 -7.21
CA GLN A 97 -17.76 3.24 -5.93
C GLN A 97 -16.57 3.43 -5.00
N ASP A 98 -16.27 4.69 -4.71
CA ASP A 98 -15.16 5.05 -3.83
C ASP A 98 -15.52 4.62 -2.41
N ARG A 99 -14.78 3.65 -1.89
CA ARG A 99 -14.99 3.23 -0.51
C ARG A 99 -14.31 4.24 0.40
N PRO A 100 -15.01 4.83 1.36
CA PRO A 100 -14.40 5.72 2.32
C PRO A 100 -13.29 4.98 3.06
N LEU A 101 -12.16 5.66 3.29
CA LEU A 101 -11.12 5.16 4.17
C LEU A 101 -11.62 5.24 5.61
N ASN A 102 -12.10 4.14 6.15
CA ASN A 102 -12.61 4.06 7.54
C ASN A 102 -11.48 4.02 8.58
N GLY A 103 -10.28 4.47 8.22
CA GLY A 103 -9.10 4.37 9.07
C GLY A 103 -8.48 2.98 9.06
N PHE A 104 -7.56 2.77 9.99
CA PHE A 104 -6.77 1.55 10.04
C PHE A 104 -6.80 0.94 11.43
N TYR A 105 -6.81 -0.39 11.49
CA TYR A 105 -6.34 -1.15 12.62
C TYR A 105 -4.86 -1.46 12.44
N THR A 106 -4.11 -1.45 13.53
CA THR A 106 -2.75 -1.98 13.57
C THR A 106 -2.48 -2.59 14.94
N VAL A 107 -1.62 -3.60 14.97
CA VAL A 107 -1.18 -4.23 16.21
C VAL A 107 0.24 -3.75 16.51
N ARG A 108 0.40 -2.99 17.58
CA ARG A 108 1.73 -2.67 18.09
C ARG A 108 2.17 -3.77 19.04
N HIS A 109 3.24 -4.45 18.68
CA HIS A 109 3.84 -5.47 19.52
C HIS A 109 5.31 -5.13 19.80
N ILE A 110 5.64 -4.94 21.05
CA ILE A 110 7.00 -4.73 21.55
C ILE A 110 7.30 -5.89 22.47
N PRO A 111 8.19 -6.82 22.07
CA PRO A 111 8.59 -7.94 22.90
C PRO A 111 9.24 -7.46 24.20
N ALA A 112 9.06 -8.22 25.26
CA ALA A 112 9.74 -7.98 26.52
C ALA A 112 11.26 -8.04 26.34
N PRO A 113 12.03 -7.20 27.07
CA PRO A 113 13.47 -7.28 27.05
C PRO A 113 13.95 -8.64 27.58
N VAL A 114 15.10 -9.08 27.09
CA VAL A 114 15.75 -10.30 27.60
C VAL A 114 15.99 -10.17 29.10
N GLY A 115 15.42 -11.07 29.90
CA GLY A 115 15.56 -11.07 31.37
C GLY A 115 14.28 -10.79 32.15
N GLY A 116 13.17 -10.56 31.49
CA GLY A 116 11.85 -10.42 32.09
C GLY A 116 11.14 -9.12 31.72
N GLY A 117 9.86 -9.08 31.98
CA GLY A 117 8.93 -8.04 31.62
C GLY A 117 7.75 -8.60 30.83
N GLU A 118 6.75 -7.77 30.60
CA GLU A 118 5.59 -8.14 29.80
C GLU A 118 5.73 -7.61 28.37
N ASP A 119 5.30 -8.39 27.39
CA ASP A 119 5.13 -7.93 26.03
C ASP A 119 4.07 -6.83 25.98
N ILE A 120 4.35 -5.75 25.29
CA ILE A 120 3.33 -4.75 24.98
C ILE A 120 2.62 -5.21 23.71
N ARG A 121 1.32 -5.47 23.82
CA ARG A 121 0.46 -5.79 22.67
C ARG A 121 -0.76 -4.90 22.71
N GLU A 122 -0.89 -4.05 21.71
CA GLU A 122 -1.96 -3.07 21.64
C GLU A 122 -2.60 -3.09 20.25
N LEU A 123 -3.94 -3.12 20.24
CA LEU A 123 -4.70 -2.79 19.04
C LEU A 123 -4.86 -1.27 18.98
N LEU A 124 -4.29 -0.66 17.98
CA LEU A 124 -4.42 0.77 17.74
C LEU A 124 -5.44 1.03 16.64
N VAL A 125 -6.21 2.09 16.81
CA VAL A 125 -7.11 2.63 15.79
C VAL A 125 -6.51 3.92 15.27
N ILE A 126 -6.27 3.99 13.96
CA ILE A 126 -5.75 5.17 13.29
C ILE A 126 -6.88 5.75 12.46
N GLU A 127 -7.40 6.89 12.87
CA GLU A 127 -8.43 7.58 12.12
C GLU A 127 -7.86 8.25 10.86
N PRO A 128 -8.60 8.25 9.75
CA PRO A 128 -8.17 8.96 8.56
C PRO A 128 -8.19 10.47 8.84
N ARG A 129 -7.27 11.18 8.23
CA ARG A 129 -7.39 12.63 8.15
C ARG A 129 -8.20 12.99 6.91
N ASP A 130 -9.13 13.89 7.06
CA ASP A 130 -10.00 14.33 5.97
C ASP A 130 -9.25 14.92 4.78
N GLY A 131 -9.72 14.61 3.57
CA GLY A 131 -9.60 15.49 2.42
C GLY A 131 -8.28 15.55 1.67
N TRP A 132 -7.47 14.48 1.63
CA TRP A 132 -6.14 14.55 1.03
C TRP A 132 -6.08 14.19 -0.46
N PHE A 133 -7.10 13.59 -1.01
CA PHE A 133 -7.09 13.17 -2.40
C PHE A 133 -8.00 14.05 -3.25
N ARG A 134 -7.42 14.63 -4.29
CA ARG A 134 -8.13 15.35 -5.34
C ARG A 134 -7.96 14.56 -6.63
N ASN A 135 -8.80 14.81 -7.61
CA ASN A 135 -8.62 14.29 -8.99
C ASN A 135 -8.37 12.77 -9.07
N ALA A 136 -9.41 11.97 -8.93
CA ALA A 136 -9.33 10.53 -9.16
C ALA A 136 -9.46 10.20 -10.64
N VAL A 137 -8.51 9.44 -11.19
CA VAL A 137 -8.59 8.86 -12.55
C VAL A 137 -8.63 7.35 -12.42
N TRP A 138 -9.64 6.76 -13.00
CA TRP A 138 -9.90 5.33 -12.92
C TRP A 138 -9.33 4.57 -14.12
N GLY A 139 -9.17 3.27 -13.98
CA GLY A 139 -8.65 2.43 -15.03
C GLY A 139 -8.64 0.97 -14.66
N SER A 140 -7.86 0.21 -15.42
CA SER A 140 -7.60 -1.21 -15.18
C SER A 140 -6.15 -1.42 -14.77
N ALA A 141 -5.89 -2.51 -14.04
CA ALA A 141 -4.54 -2.91 -13.71
C ALA A 141 -4.42 -4.44 -13.66
N THR A 142 -3.18 -4.91 -13.77
CA THR A 142 -2.78 -6.26 -13.40
C THR A 142 -1.82 -6.17 -12.22
N VAL A 143 -1.89 -7.14 -11.32
CA VAL A 143 -0.99 -7.27 -10.18
C VAL A 143 -0.41 -8.67 -10.20
N GLU A 144 0.90 -8.76 -10.15
CA GLU A 144 1.65 -10.01 -10.05
C GLU A 144 2.42 -10.02 -8.74
N PHE A 145 2.31 -11.08 -7.96
CA PHE A 145 3.13 -11.30 -6.78
C PHE A 145 4.33 -12.17 -7.11
N GLY A 146 5.49 -11.78 -6.60
CA GLY A 146 6.70 -12.57 -6.69
C GLY A 146 6.80 -13.60 -5.57
N ASP A 147 7.74 -14.51 -5.73
CA ASP A 147 8.06 -15.54 -4.74
C ASP A 147 9.40 -15.18 -4.08
N ALA A 148 9.33 -14.56 -2.91
CA ALA A 148 10.49 -14.19 -2.12
C ALA A 148 10.52 -15.01 -0.82
N PRO A 149 11.68 -15.59 -0.44
CA PRO A 149 11.76 -16.56 0.66
C PRO A 149 11.34 -16.03 2.03
N ASP A 150 11.45 -14.72 2.24
CA ASP A 150 11.14 -14.04 3.50
C ASP A 150 9.85 -13.20 3.46
N GLU A 151 9.04 -13.41 2.43
CA GLU A 151 7.75 -12.74 2.23
C GLU A 151 6.66 -13.77 1.93
N GLU A 152 5.61 -13.76 2.72
CA GLU A 152 4.52 -14.74 2.60
C GLU A 152 3.49 -14.36 1.52
N LEU A 153 3.92 -13.72 0.43
CA LEU A 153 3.05 -13.23 -0.64
C LEU A 153 2.34 -14.36 -1.38
N GLY A 154 2.98 -15.51 -1.51
CA GLY A 154 2.38 -16.71 -2.11
C GLY A 154 1.10 -17.19 -1.42
N LEU A 155 0.89 -16.83 -0.14
CA LEU A 155 -0.33 -17.15 0.60
C LEU A 155 -1.55 -16.34 0.14
N LEU A 156 -1.33 -15.22 -0.54
CA LEU A 156 -2.43 -14.39 -1.06
C LEU A 156 -3.15 -15.05 -2.26
N GLY A 157 -2.48 -15.99 -2.93
CA GLY A 157 -3.04 -16.66 -4.12
C GLY A 157 -3.20 -15.70 -5.30
N PRO A 158 -3.85 -16.14 -6.37
CA PRO A 158 -4.18 -15.30 -7.49
C PRO A 158 -5.20 -14.23 -7.10
N VAL A 159 -4.99 -12.99 -7.57
CA VAL A 159 -5.87 -11.84 -7.30
C VAL A 159 -6.53 -11.38 -8.60
N GLU A 160 -7.78 -10.98 -8.48
CA GLU A 160 -8.52 -10.29 -9.52
C GLU A 160 -8.56 -8.79 -9.18
N VAL A 161 -8.10 -7.95 -10.12
CA VAL A 161 -8.16 -6.51 -9.95
C VAL A 161 -9.51 -6.00 -10.47
N THR A 162 -10.38 -5.61 -9.56
CA THR A 162 -11.72 -5.11 -9.90
C THR A 162 -11.74 -3.63 -10.25
N SER A 163 -10.77 -2.86 -9.77
CA SER A 163 -10.63 -1.44 -10.09
C SER A 163 -9.22 -0.95 -9.85
N CYS A 164 -8.83 0.09 -10.59
CA CYS A 164 -7.59 0.83 -10.40
C CYS A 164 -7.92 2.32 -10.37
N VAL A 165 -7.29 3.05 -9.46
CA VAL A 165 -7.46 4.50 -9.36
C VAL A 165 -6.14 5.19 -9.06
N LEU A 166 -5.85 6.26 -9.79
CA LEU A 166 -4.80 7.21 -9.48
C LEU A 166 -5.41 8.46 -8.86
N ARG A 167 -4.84 8.93 -7.76
CA ARG A 167 -5.25 10.15 -7.05
C ARG A 167 -4.05 11.04 -6.81
N ASP A 168 -4.22 12.35 -6.88
CA ASP A 168 -3.22 13.37 -6.56
C ASP A 168 -3.69 14.32 -5.43
#